data_5f98fc17b227b0598276bc543188952a
#
_entry.id   5f98fc17b227b0598276bc543188952a
#
_cell.length_a   1.000
_cell.length_b   1.000
_cell.length_c   1.000
_cell.angle_alpha   90.00
_cell.angle_beta   90.00
_cell.angle_gamma   90.00
#
_symmetry.space_group_name_H-M   'P 1'
#
loop_
_entity.id
_entity.type
_entity.pdbx_description
1 polymer ?
#
loop_
_entity_poly.entity_id
_entity_poly.type
_entity_poly.pdbx_seq_one_letter_code
_entity_poly.pdbx_strand_id
1 'polypeptide(L)'
;MGKLKVSYLPHPIISVEERHQYLPEILLKEFDTEIFDRSKDALSQLTGREVIVDLGGNIEPELVDVAAKTGIKYVQVQTNGLDHVEVERIIEKGMILAHCPGHLSSVSLAEGAMMFILMLAHDYGNATDQFYAGTVFSANGLEVEGRTLTIVGFGASGQQLARRAKAFGMKINAIDVRPIELEILAEIQPDFLGGPEDLDGAIEDCDFLSVHLHLTEETKHIINRKRIALLKPTSYVINVARGGLIDEDALYDALRDKKIAGAGLDAFAKEPPEFDLPVYKLPNVIVQPHTVAGTDGTMRKRADFAVENLKRFSDGKKLEGQIFKRL
;
A
#
# COMPACT_ATOMS: atom_id res chain seq x y z
N MET A 1 24.81 -20.01 -22.07
CA MET A 1 24.97 -18.86 -21.17
C MET A 1 24.91 -19.36 -19.73
N GLY A 2 25.73 -18.85 -18.81
CA GLY A 2 25.61 -19.17 -17.38
C GLY A 2 24.31 -18.61 -16.81
N LYS A 3 23.87 -19.13 -15.64
CA LYS A 3 22.70 -18.56 -14.93
C LYS A 3 23.00 -17.11 -14.53
N LEU A 4 22.01 -16.23 -14.57
CA LEU A 4 22.10 -14.86 -14.08
C LEU A 4 22.48 -14.85 -12.59
N LYS A 5 23.45 -14.02 -12.21
CA LYS A 5 23.98 -13.95 -10.85
C LYS A 5 23.24 -12.91 -10.03
N VAL A 6 22.49 -13.37 -9.07
CA VAL A 6 21.56 -12.57 -8.26
C VAL A 6 22.03 -12.50 -6.82
N SER A 7 21.96 -11.33 -6.19
CA SER A 7 22.01 -11.15 -4.74
C SER A 7 20.61 -10.85 -4.23
N TYR A 8 20.07 -11.69 -3.38
CA TYR A 8 18.79 -11.46 -2.69
C TYR A 8 19.04 -10.76 -1.36
N LEU A 9 18.48 -9.59 -1.19
CA LEU A 9 18.54 -8.81 0.05
C LEU A 9 17.27 -9.08 0.88
N PRO A 10 17.39 -9.86 1.97
CA PRO A 10 16.28 -10.12 2.88
C PRO A 10 15.79 -8.84 3.55
N HIS A 11 14.52 -8.82 3.94
CA HIS A 11 13.99 -7.75 4.74
C HIS A 11 14.66 -7.71 6.13
N PRO A 12 15.06 -6.52 6.64
CA PRO A 12 15.73 -6.44 7.95
C PRO A 12 14.82 -6.86 9.12
N ILE A 13 13.51 -6.80 8.95
CA ILE A 13 12.53 -7.28 9.94
C ILE A 13 12.24 -8.75 9.68
N ILE A 14 12.64 -9.63 10.61
CA ILE A 14 12.53 -11.09 10.49
C ILE A 14 11.10 -11.55 10.19
N SER A 15 10.11 -11.02 10.89
CA SER A 15 8.70 -11.40 10.68
C SER A 15 8.14 -11.02 9.31
N VAL A 16 8.76 -10.08 8.62
CA VAL A 16 8.45 -9.76 7.21
C VAL A 16 9.10 -10.78 6.30
N GLU A 17 10.38 -11.09 6.52
CA GLU A 17 11.13 -12.09 5.74
C GLU A 17 10.46 -13.47 5.80
N GLU A 18 10.10 -13.94 7.00
CA GLU A 18 9.45 -15.24 7.19
C GLU A 18 8.16 -15.43 6.39
N ARG A 19 7.44 -14.36 6.11
CA ARG A 19 6.22 -14.40 5.28
C ARG A 19 6.49 -14.45 3.77
N HIS A 20 7.73 -14.15 3.33
CA HIS A 20 8.08 -14.02 1.92
C HIS A 20 8.95 -15.18 1.40
N GLN A 21 8.88 -16.37 2.00
CA GLN A 21 9.72 -17.53 1.67
C GLN A 21 9.62 -17.96 0.20
N TYR A 22 8.50 -17.74 -0.45
CA TYR A 22 8.32 -18.10 -1.87
C TYR A 22 9.31 -17.37 -2.79
N LEU A 23 9.67 -16.11 -2.50
CA LEU A 23 10.60 -15.36 -3.35
C LEU A 23 12.03 -15.92 -3.31
N PRO A 24 12.70 -16.10 -2.15
CA PRO A 24 14.03 -16.68 -2.13
C PRO A 24 14.06 -18.12 -2.67
N GLU A 25 13.03 -18.93 -2.40
CA GLU A 25 12.95 -20.31 -2.92
C GLU A 25 12.96 -20.34 -4.46
N ILE A 26 12.16 -19.49 -5.11
CA ILE A 26 12.10 -19.45 -6.57
C ILE A 26 13.37 -18.85 -7.18
N LEU A 27 13.98 -17.83 -6.52
CA LEU A 27 15.23 -17.24 -6.96
C LEU A 27 16.38 -18.26 -6.91
N LEU A 28 16.52 -19.01 -5.82
CA LEU A 28 17.54 -20.07 -5.67
C LEU A 28 17.37 -21.20 -6.71
N LYS A 29 16.15 -21.50 -7.09
CA LYS A 29 15.85 -22.53 -8.10
C LYS A 29 16.18 -22.07 -9.52
N GLU A 30 15.79 -20.85 -9.88
CA GLU A 30 15.83 -20.35 -11.27
C GLU A 30 17.21 -19.72 -11.63
N PHE A 31 17.88 -19.07 -10.67
CA PHE A 31 19.08 -18.27 -10.89
C PHE A 31 20.27 -18.74 -10.05
N ASP A 32 21.47 -18.19 -10.31
CA ASP A 32 22.63 -18.30 -9.43
C ASP A 32 22.49 -17.25 -8.32
N THR A 33 21.78 -17.61 -7.27
CA THR A 33 21.36 -16.68 -6.22
C THR A 33 22.15 -16.89 -4.93
N GLU A 34 22.65 -15.79 -4.36
CA GLU A 34 23.17 -15.73 -2.99
C GLU A 34 22.26 -14.86 -2.12
N ILE A 35 22.04 -15.31 -0.88
CA ILE A 35 21.29 -14.54 0.12
C ILE A 35 22.29 -13.61 0.81
N PHE A 36 22.03 -12.31 0.75
CA PHE A 36 22.87 -11.28 1.34
C PHE A 36 22.75 -11.27 2.87
N ASP A 37 23.90 -11.30 3.55
CA ASP A 37 23.99 -11.25 5.00
C ASP A 37 24.49 -9.85 5.42
N ARG A 38 23.62 -9.04 6.02
CA ARG A 38 23.93 -7.67 6.45
C ARG A 38 25.02 -7.57 7.51
N SER A 39 25.42 -8.68 8.16
CA SER A 39 26.50 -8.73 9.13
C SER A 39 27.88 -8.88 8.50
N LYS A 40 27.97 -9.22 7.20
CA LYS A 40 29.22 -9.48 6.47
C LYS A 40 29.59 -8.32 5.56
N ASP A 41 30.85 -8.34 5.09
CA ASP A 41 31.32 -7.34 4.15
C ASP A 41 30.53 -7.35 2.85
N ALA A 42 29.90 -6.22 2.53
CA ALA A 42 29.05 -6.06 1.36
C ALA A 42 29.83 -6.16 0.04
N LEU A 43 31.08 -5.65 0.02
CA LEU A 43 31.92 -5.67 -1.19
C LEU A 43 32.19 -7.11 -1.64
N SER A 44 32.54 -7.99 -0.70
CA SER A 44 32.82 -9.40 -1.01
C SER A 44 31.58 -10.14 -1.51
N GLN A 45 30.41 -9.87 -0.91
CA GLN A 45 29.15 -10.54 -1.27
C GLN A 45 28.60 -10.09 -2.63
N LEU A 46 28.77 -8.82 -2.99
CA LEU A 46 28.26 -8.27 -4.25
C LEU A 46 29.24 -8.42 -5.42
N THR A 47 30.51 -8.72 -5.16
CA THR A 47 31.51 -8.92 -6.23
C THR A 47 31.13 -10.09 -7.13
N GLY A 48 31.02 -9.80 -8.43
CA GLY A 48 30.63 -10.79 -9.43
C GLY A 48 29.14 -11.08 -9.53
N ARG A 49 28.27 -10.40 -8.76
CA ARG A 49 26.82 -10.38 -8.94
C ARG A 49 26.43 -9.35 -10.01
N GLU A 50 25.27 -9.53 -10.63
CA GLU A 50 24.78 -8.66 -11.70
C GLU A 50 23.50 -7.91 -11.29
N VAL A 51 22.71 -8.52 -10.42
CA VAL A 51 21.39 -8.03 -10.02
C VAL A 51 21.22 -8.14 -8.50
N ILE A 52 20.58 -7.10 -7.94
CA ILE A 52 20.04 -7.14 -6.58
C ILE A 52 18.51 -7.30 -6.67
N VAL A 53 17.95 -8.24 -5.91
CA VAL A 53 16.52 -8.32 -5.61
C VAL A 53 16.34 -7.98 -4.15
N ASP A 54 15.73 -6.82 -3.88
CA ASP A 54 15.55 -6.29 -2.53
C ASP A 54 14.10 -6.42 -2.07
N LEU A 55 13.87 -7.13 -0.97
CA LEU A 55 12.51 -7.42 -0.51
C LEU A 55 11.79 -6.18 0.00
N GLY A 56 12.47 -5.28 0.68
CA GLY A 56 11.84 -4.19 1.39
C GLY A 56 12.11 -2.79 0.86
N GLY A 57 12.98 -2.63 -0.14
CA GLY A 57 13.46 -1.31 -0.57
C GLY A 57 14.44 -0.67 0.42
N ASN A 58 15.03 -1.46 1.32
CA ASN A 58 15.90 -0.98 2.40
C ASN A 58 17.38 -1.10 1.99
N ILE A 59 17.72 -0.49 0.86
CA ILE A 59 19.12 -0.38 0.40
C ILE A 59 19.66 0.97 0.88
N GLU A 60 20.52 0.94 1.89
CA GLU A 60 21.15 2.14 2.43
C GLU A 60 22.08 2.80 1.40
N PRO A 61 22.31 4.13 1.45
CA PRO A 61 23.13 4.85 0.49
C PRO A 61 24.53 4.25 0.28
N GLU A 62 25.15 3.75 1.35
CA GLU A 62 26.47 3.11 1.32
C GLU A 62 26.43 1.80 0.54
N LEU A 63 25.36 1.02 0.67
CA LEU A 63 25.18 -0.24 -0.06
C LEU A 63 24.95 0.03 -1.56
N VAL A 64 24.24 1.11 -1.92
CA VAL A 64 24.11 1.57 -3.32
C VAL A 64 25.49 1.85 -3.93
N ASP A 65 26.37 2.54 -3.18
CA ASP A 65 27.72 2.84 -3.65
C ASP A 65 28.57 1.58 -3.83
N VAL A 66 28.47 0.63 -2.92
CA VAL A 66 29.18 -0.67 -3.03
C VAL A 66 28.62 -1.46 -4.22
N ALA A 67 27.30 -1.51 -4.41
CA ALA A 67 26.67 -2.18 -5.54
C ALA A 67 27.17 -1.64 -6.89
N ALA A 68 27.26 -0.31 -7.02
CA ALA A 68 27.79 0.33 -8.22
C ALA A 68 29.27 -0.03 -8.48
N LYS A 69 30.11 -0.03 -7.43
CA LYS A 69 31.55 -0.38 -7.52
C LYS A 69 31.78 -1.85 -7.89
N THR A 70 30.90 -2.76 -7.48
CA THR A 70 31.00 -4.19 -7.78
C THR A 70 30.44 -4.58 -9.14
N GLY A 71 29.82 -3.64 -9.85
CA GLY A 71 29.31 -3.86 -11.20
C GLY A 71 27.87 -4.39 -11.26
N ILE A 72 27.08 -4.20 -10.19
CA ILE A 72 25.63 -4.42 -10.23
C ILE A 72 25.02 -3.52 -11.31
N LYS A 73 24.18 -4.11 -12.16
CA LYS A 73 23.57 -3.43 -13.30
C LYS A 73 22.08 -3.13 -13.07
N TYR A 74 21.44 -3.92 -12.19
CA TYR A 74 19.99 -3.87 -12.01
C TYR A 74 19.60 -4.10 -10.56
N VAL A 75 18.64 -3.31 -10.08
CA VAL A 75 17.99 -3.43 -8.76
C VAL A 75 16.50 -3.63 -8.96
N GLN A 76 15.96 -4.77 -8.52
CA GLN A 76 14.53 -5.07 -8.45
C GLN A 76 14.04 -4.91 -7.02
N VAL A 77 13.20 -3.90 -6.78
CA VAL A 77 12.57 -3.67 -5.48
C VAL A 77 11.18 -4.31 -5.43
N GLN A 78 10.87 -5.01 -4.33
CA GLN A 78 9.63 -5.78 -4.16
C GLN A 78 8.47 -4.96 -3.57
N THR A 79 8.60 -3.63 -3.54
CA THR A 79 7.54 -2.72 -3.09
C THR A 79 6.92 -1.95 -4.24
N ASN A 80 5.69 -1.42 -4.04
CA ASN A 80 5.08 -0.47 -4.96
C ASN A 80 5.53 0.97 -4.68
N GLY A 81 5.51 1.39 -3.40
CA GLY A 81 5.99 2.71 -2.97
C GLY A 81 7.51 2.78 -3.01
N LEU A 82 8.02 3.94 -3.41
CA LEU A 82 9.45 4.22 -3.54
C LEU A 82 9.90 5.39 -2.65
N ASP A 83 9.04 5.86 -1.76
CA ASP A 83 9.27 7.00 -0.88
C ASP A 83 10.48 6.81 0.06
N HIS A 84 10.85 5.56 0.34
CA HIS A 84 11.96 5.15 1.20
C HIS A 84 13.15 4.53 0.43
N VAL A 85 13.11 4.55 -0.91
CA VAL A 85 14.16 3.98 -1.77
C VAL A 85 15.08 5.09 -2.28
N GLU A 86 16.38 4.83 -2.35
CA GLU A 86 17.43 5.73 -2.88
C GLU A 86 17.36 5.81 -4.42
N VAL A 87 16.20 6.21 -4.96
CA VAL A 87 15.88 6.17 -6.40
C VAL A 87 16.89 6.93 -7.22
N GLU A 88 17.12 8.22 -6.88
CA GLU A 88 18.04 9.11 -7.61
C GLU A 88 19.46 8.55 -7.58
N ARG A 89 19.92 8.12 -6.40
CA ARG A 89 21.28 7.58 -6.23
C ARG A 89 21.51 6.32 -7.06
N ILE A 90 20.54 5.39 -7.08
CA ILE A 90 20.62 4.17 -7.89
C ILE A 90 20.76 4.51 -9.38
N ILE A 91 19.92 5.44 -9.86
CA ILE A 91 19.92 5.87 -11.27
C ILE A 91 21.21 6.65 -11.63
N GLU A 92 21.66 7.58 -10.78
CA GLU A 92 22.88 8.35 -10.97
C GLU A 92 24.15 7.46 -11.02
N LYS A 93 24.14 6.33 -10.31
CA LYS A 93 25.20 5.33 -10.39
C LYS A 93 25.13 4.45 -11.64
N GLY A 94 24.16 4.69 -12.53
CA GLY A 94 24.02 3.97 -13.81
C GLY A 94 23.35 2.60 -13.68
N MET A 95 22.75 2.28 -12.54
CA MET A 95 22.00 1.05 -12.35
C MET A 95 20.56 1.21 -12.82
N ILE A 96 20.00 0.16 -13.41
CA ILE A 96 18.57 0.09 -13.72
C ILE A 96 17.81 -0.16 -12.40
N LEU A 97 16.70 0.56 -12.20
CA LEU A 97 15.79 0.34 -11.10
C LEU A 97 14.43 -0.08 -11.62
N ALA A 98 13.87 -1.16 -11.08
CA ALA A 98 12.46 -1.51 -11.29
C ALA A 98 11.79 -1.86 -9.97
N HIS A 99 10.49 -1.61 -9.90
CA HIS A 99 9.66 -1.89 -8.73
C HIS A 99 8.45 -2.75 -9.08
N CYS A 100 7.73 -3.22 -8.07
CA CYS A 100 6.49 -3.95 -8.24
C CYS A 100 5.32 -2.98 -8.47
N PRO A 101 4.68 -2.96 -9.66
CA PRO A 101 3.54 -2.08 -9.92
C PRO A 101 2.36 -2.32 -8.98
N GLY A 102 1.60 -1.26 -8.70
CA GLY A 102 0.50 -1.27 -7.72
C GLY A 102 -0.61 -2.28 -8.00
N HIS A 103 -0.82 -2.67 -9.26
CA HIS A 103 -1.84 -3.65 -9.61
C HIS A 103 -1.57 -5.04 -9.01
N LEU A 104 -0.31 -5.37 -8.67
CA LEU A 104 0.05 -6.66 -8.04
C LEU A 104 -0.51 -6.81 -6.62
N SER A 105 -0.73 -5.70 -5.91
CA SER A 105 -1.32 -5.68 -4.55
C SER A 105 -2.72 -5.07 -4.49
N SER A 106 -3.28 -4.68 -5.62
CA SER A 106 -4.56 -3.96 -5.68
C SER A 106 -5.74 -4.74 -5.06
N VAL A 107 -5.76 -6.05 -5.25
CA VAL A 107 -6.79 -6.94 -4.69
C VAL A 107 -6.72 -6.93 -3.17
N SER A 108 -5.55 -7.18 -2.59
CA SER A 108 -5.38 -7.22 -1.13
C SER A 108 -5.69 -5.88 -0.46
N LEU A 109 -5.25 -4.76 -1.07
CA LEU A 109 -5.57 -3.42 -0.58
C LEU A 109 -7.07 -3.16 -0.57
N ALA A 110 -7.77 -3.58 -1.63
CA ALA A 110 -9.22 -3.44 -1.72
C ALA A 110 -9.96 -4.33 -0.70
N GLU A 111 -9.48 -5.55 -0.48
CA GLU A 111 -10.02 -6.46 0.52
C GLU A 111 -9.80 -5.93 1.93
N GLY A 112 -8.62 -5.37 2.22
CA GLY A 112 -8.37 -4.72 3.51
C GLY A 112 -9.21 -3.47 3.74
N ALA A 113 -9.39 -2.64 2.71
CA ALA A 113 -10.30 -1.48 2.80
C ALA A 113 -11.75 -1.94 3.05
N MET A 114 -12.22 -2.98 2.35
CA MET A 114 -13.55 -3.55 2.56
C MET A 114 -13.70 -4.18 3.95
N MET A 115 -12.66 -4.85 4.44
CA MET A 115 -12.62 -5.36 5.81
C MET A 115 -12.82 -4.23 6.83
N PHE A 116 -12.08 -3.11 6.72
CA PHE A 116 -12.27 -1.96 7.60
C PHE A 116 -13.70 -1.39 7.51
N ILE A 117 -14.25 -1.24 6.30
CA ILE A 117 -15.62 -0.78 6.09
C ILE A 117 -16.61 -1.67 6.86
N LEU A 118 -16.53 -2.99 6.70
CA LEU A 118 -17.44 -3.92 7.34
C LEU A 118 -17.24 -3.99 8.87
N MET A 119 -15.99 -3.99 9.35
CA MET A 119 -15.71 -4.01 10.79
C MET A 119 -16.21 -2.74 11.48
N LEU A 120 -16.05 -1.57 10.86
CA LEU A 120 -16.55 -0.30 11.37
C LEU A 120 -18.08 -0.24 11.30
N ALA A 121 -18.66 -0.64 10.18
CA ALA A 121 -20.10 -0.68 9.99
C ALA A 121 -20.81 -1.59 11.02
N HIS A 122 -20.23 -2.75 11.31
CA HIS A 122 -20.78 -3.72 12.26
C HIS A 122 -20.31 -3.48 13.71
N ASP A 123 -19.62 -2.38 14.00
CA ASP A 123 -19.09 -2.06 15.35
C ASP A 123 -18.34 -3.24 15.98
N TYR A 124 -17.50 -3.93 15.13
CA TYR A 124 -16.89 -5.21 15.46
C TYR A 124 -16.04 -5.14 16.73
N GLY A 125 -15.29 -4.05 16.95
CA GLY A 125 -14.43 -3.86 18.13
C GLY A 125 -15.29 -3.88 19.40
N ASN A 126 -16.27 -3.01 19.48
CA ASN A 126 -17.18 -2.94 20.62
C ASN A 126 -17.98 -4.24 20.81
N ALA A 127 -18.48 -4.84 19.74
CA ALA A 127 -19.18 -6.13 19.83
C ALA A 127 -18.30 -7.23 20.45
N THR A 128 -17.03 -7.27 20.08
CA THR A 128 -16.05 -8.23 20.63
C THR A 128 -15.79 -7.95 22.11
N ASP A 129 -15.58 -6.69 22.49
CA ASP A 129 -15.35 -6.28 23.87
C ASP A 129 -16.55 -6.60 24.77
N GLN A 130 -17.78 -6.34 24.29
CA GLN A 130 -19.01 -6.69 24.99
C GLN A 130 -19.16 -8.20 25.18
N PHE A 131 -18.82 -9.00 24.17
CA PHE A 131 -18.81 -10.46 24.30
C PHE A 131 -17.89 -10.93 25.42
N TYR A 132 -16.65 -10.44 25.47
CA TYR A 132 -15.70 -10.81 26.53
C TYR A 132 -16.07 -10.24 27.91
N ALA A 133 -16.83 -9.14 27.95
CA ALA A 133 -17.43 -8.61 29.17
C ALA A 133 -18.68 -9.40 29.65
N GLY A 134 -19.08 -10.46 28.93
CA GLY A 134 -20.25 -11.28 29.26
C GLY A 134 -21.59 -10.67 28.89
N THR A 135 -21.60 -9.67 28.00
CA THR A 135 -22.82 -9.00 27.55
C THR A 135 -23.21 -9.46 26.14
N VAL A 136 -24.49 -9.74 25.92
CA VAL A 136 -25.05 -10.14 24.63
C VAL A 136 -26.15 -9.13 24.18
N PHE A 137 -26.38 -9.04 22.87
CA PHE A 137 -27.38 -8.16 22.24
C PHE A 137 -27.17 -6.65 22.52
N SER A 138 -25.92 -6.23 22.69
CA SER A 138 -25.58 -4.85 23.10
C SER A 138 -24.99 -3.96 22.01
N ALA A 139 -24.46 -4.54 20.92
CA ALA A 139 -23.89 -3.79 19.81
C ALA A 139 -24.89 -3.77 18.63
N ASN A 140 -25.05 -2.60 18.02
CA ASN A 140 -25.87 -2.41 16.83
C ASN A 140 -24.99 -1.85 15.72
N GLY A 141 -24.83 -2.63 14.64
CA GLY A 141 -24.18 -2.18 13.42
C GLY A 141 -25.11 -1.42 12.48
N LEU A 142 -24.55 -0.96 11.37
CA LEU A 142 -25.31 -0.40 10.23
C LEU A 142 -25.09 -1.27 8.99
N GLU A 143 -26.08 -1.33 8.13
CA GLU A 143 -25.97 -1.95 6.81
C GLU A 143 -25.21 -1.04 5.86
N VAL A 144 -24.33 -1.61 5.02
CA VAL A 144 -23.57 -0.86 4.01
C VAL A 144 -24.35 -0.71 2.70
N GLU A 145 -25.39 -1.50 2.47
CA GLU A 145 -26.26 -1.39 1.30
C GLU A 145 -26.88 0.03 1.21
N GLY A 146 -26.80 0.62 0.02
CA GLY A 146 -27.28 1.97 -0.25
C GLY A 146 -26.39 3.10 0.31
N ARG A 147 -25.37 2.81 1.11
CA ARG A 147 -24.41 3.79 1.63
C ARG A 147 -23.45 4.25 0.54
N THR A 148 -22.97 5.49 0.67
CA THR A 148 -22.05 6.10 -0.28
C THR A 148 -20.60 5.91 0.17
N LEU A 149 -19.82 5.26 -0.69
CA LEU A 149 -18.36 5.15 -0.58
C LEU A 149 -17.69 6.13 -1.54
N THR A 150 -16.98 7.11 -1.00
CA THR A 150 -16.12 7.99 -1.78
C THR A 150 -14.69 7.41 -1.82
N ILE A 151 -14.19 7.14 -3.02
CA ILE A 151 -12.86 6.59 -3.28
C ILE A 151 -11.99 7.69 -3.88
N VAL A 152 -10.96 8.10 -3.12
CA VAL A 152 -9.99 9.13 -3.55
C VAL A 152 -8.75 8.42 -4.10
N GLY A 153 -8.60 8.48 -5.44
CA GLY A 153 -7.68 7.67 -6.20
C GLY A 153 -8.36 6.45 -6.82
N PHE A 154 -8.83 6.59 -8.08
CA PHE A 154 -9.54 5.52 -8.80
C PHE A 154 -8.60 4.71 -9.71
N GLY A 155 -7.37 4.44 -9.20
CA GLY A 155 -6.40 3.54 -9.81
C GLY A 155 -6.71 2.07 -9.54
N ALA A 156 -5.71 1.19 -9.70
CA ALA A 156 -5.90 -0.25 -9.60
C ALA A 156 -6.57 -0.70 -8.29
N SER A 157 -6.16 -0.16 -7.13
CA SER A 157 -6.76 -0.54 -5.83
C SER A 157 -8.15 0.07 -5.61
N GLY A 158 -8.35 1.34 -5.99
CA GLY A 158 -9.66 1.99 -5.92
C GLY A 158 -10.71 1.29 -6.78
N GLN A 159 -10.35 0.90 -7.99
CA GLN A 159 -11.23 0.13 -8.87
C GLN A 159 -11.57 -1.26 -8.30
N GLN A 160 -10.59 -1.94 -7.70
CA GLN A 160 -10.83 -3.22 -7.03
C GLN A 160 -11.73 -3.09 -5.80
N LEU A 161 -11.61 -1.98 -5.04
CA LEU A 161 -12.53 -1.67 -3.94
C LEU A 161 -13.93 -1.38 -4.46
N ALA A 162 -14.07 -0.57 -5.52
CA ALA A 162 -15.37 -0.24 -6.11
C ALA A 162 -16.14 -1.48 -6.56
N ARG A 163 -15.47 -2.44 -7.23
CA ARG A 163 -16.10 -3.73 -7.62
C ARG A 163 -16.68 -4.48 -6.43
N ARG A 164 -15.92 -4.53 -5.33
CA ARG A 164 -16.36 -5.23 -4.10
C ARG A 164 -17.50 -4.48 -3.42
N ALA A 165 -17.37 -3.17 -3.28
CA ALA A 165 -18.38 -2.34 -2.63
C ALA A 165 -19.72 -2.34 -3.42
N LYS A 166 -19.67 -2.35 -4.76
CA LYS A 166 -20.87 -2.55 -5.61
C LYS A 166 -21.56 -3.88 -5.34
N ALA A 167 -20.81 -4.97 -5.10
CA ALA A 167 -21.39 -6.26 -4.77
C ALA A 167 -22.11 -6.26 -3.39
N PHE A 168 -21.74 -5.31 -2.51
CA PHE A 168 -22.45 -5.04 -1.25
C PHE A 168 -23.57 -3.99 -1.39
N GLY A 169 -23.93 -3.59 -2.60
CA GLY A 169 -25.01 -2.64 -2.84
C GLY A 169 -24.65 -1.18 -2.51
N MET A 170 -23.36 -0.85 -2.34
CA MET A 170 -22.93 0.52 -2.06
C MET A 170 -23.00 1.41 -3.31
N LYS A 171 -23.22 2.71 -3.11
CA LYS A 171 -23.03 3.76 -4.11
C LYS A 171 -21.57 4.17 -4.12
N ILE A 172 -21.01 4.42 -5.32
CA ILE A 172 -19.59 4.73 -5.50
C ILE A 172 -19.42 6.14 -6.07
N ASN A 173 -18.77 7.00 -5.28
CA ASN A 173 -18.20 8.25 -5.78
C ASN A 173 -16.70 8.03 -6.01
N ALA A 174 -16.24 8.23 -7.24
CA ALA A 174 -14.84 8.05 -7.63
C ALA A 174 -14.21 9.41 -7.94
N ILE A 175 -13.02 9.67 -7.37
CA ILE A 175 -12.23 10.87 -7.63
C ILE A 175 -10.85 10.46 -8.12
N ASP A 176 -10.47 10.92 -9.32
CA ASP A 176 -9.11 10.74 -9.85
C ASP A 176 -8.71 11.94 -10.72
N VAL A 177 -7.42 12.24 -10.78
CA VAL A 177 -6.86 13.28 -11.66
C VAL A 177 -6.76 12.83 -13.13
N ARG A 178 -6.78 11.52 -13.36
CA ARG A 178 -6.64 10.91 -14.68
C ARG A 178 -8.00 10.54 -15.26
N PRO A 179 -8.14 10.58 -16.60
CA PRO A 179 -9.28 9.93 -17.24
C PRO A 179 -9.26 8.43 -16.95
N ILE A 180 -10.44 7.86 -16.76
CA ILE A 180 -10.62 6.42 -16.52
C ILE A 180 -11.07 5.78 -17.84
N GLU A 181 -10.50 4.62 -18.12
CA GLU A 181 -10.78 3.85 -19.34
C GLU A 181 -12.27 3.50 -19.44
N LEU A 182 -12.84 3.60 -20.63
CA LEU A 182 -14.28 3.40 -20.86
C LEU A 182 -14.74 1.98 -20.49
N GLU A 183 -13.88 0.99 -20.68
CA GLU A 183 -14.14 -0.41 -20.32
C GLU A 183 -14.32 -0.56 -18.80
N ILE A 184 -13.49 0.14 -18.02
CA ILE A 184 -13.58 0.15 -16.54
C ILE A 184 -14.85 0.86 -16.09
N LEU A 185 -15.20 1.99 -16.71
CA LEU A 185 -16.44 2.71 -16.42
C LEU A 185 -17.67 1.88 -16.76
N ALA A 186 -17.66 1.18 -17.88
CA ALA A 186 -18.75 0.29 -18.29
C ALA A 186 -18.94 -0.90 -17.34
N GLU A 187 -17.86 -1.41 -16.78
CA GLU A 187 -17.84 -2.53 -15.83
C GLU A 187 -18.32 -2.09 -14.43
N ILE A 188 -17.69 -1.05 -13.87
CA ILE A 188 -17.89 -0.65 -12.46
C ILE A 188 -19.16 0.22 -12.31
N GLN A 189 -19.42 1.09 -13.27
CA GLN A 189 -20.52 2.05 -13.27
C GLN A 189 -20.57 2.85 -11.94
N PRO A 190 -19.56 3.69 -11.64
CA PRO A 190 -19.60 4.55 -10.47
C PRO A 190 -20.83 5.49 -10.56
N ASP A 191 -21.43 5.79 -9.40
CA ASP A 191 -22.60 6.68 -9.36
C ASP A 191 -22.18 8.14 -9.59
N PHE A 192 -20.93 8.47 -9.26
CA PHE A 192 -20.29 9.74 -9.58
C PHE A 192 -18.82 9.51 -9.93
N LEU A 193 -18.32 10.23 -10.93
CA LEU A 193 -16.89 10.30 -11.29
C LEU A 193 -16.51 11.78 -11.45
N GLY A 194 -15.54 12.23 -10.65
CA GLY A 194 -15.06 13.62 -10.64
C GLY A 194 -13.55 13.76 -10.60
N GLY A 195 -13.10 14.99 -10.77
CA GLY A 195 -11.72 15.42 -10.63
C GLY A 195 -11.39 15.90 -9.20
N PRO A 196 -10.15 16.39 -8.98
CA PRO A 196 -9.74 16.97 -7.69
C PRO A 196 -10.62 18.13 -7.22
N GLU A 197 -11.18 18.89 -8.15
CA GLU A 197 -12.10 20.01 -7.91
C GLU A 197 -13.44 19.57 -7.30
N ASP A 198 -13.87 18.34 -7.56
CA ASP A 198 -15.13 17.79 -7.06
C ASP A 198 -14.98 17.09 -5.70
N LEU A 199 -13.74 16.97 -5.19
CA LEU A 199 -13.43 16.20 -3.99
C LEU A 199 -14.20 16.70 -2.75
N ASP A 200 -14.28 18.00 -2.55
CA ASP A 200 -14.95 18.57 -1.37
C ASP A 200 -16.44 18.19 -1.37
N GLY A 201 -17.13 18.29 -2.51
CA GLY A 201 -18.54 17.90 -2.65
C GLY A 201 -18.76 16.39 -2.49
N ALA A 202 -17.82 15.57 -3.04
CA ALA A 202 -17.91 14.11 -2.90
C ALA A 202 -17.70 13.65 -1.44
N ILE A 203 -16.98 14.44 -0.61
CA ILE A 203 -16.77 14.17 0.82
C ILE A 203 -18.02 14.50 1.65
N GLU A 204 -18.71 15.60 1.35
CA GLU A 204 -19.88 16.04 2.12
C GLU A 204 -20.98 14.97 2.20
N ASP A 205 -21.20 14.21 1.14
CA ASP A 205 -22.25 13.20 1.04
C ASP A 205 -21.83 11.77 1.37
N CYS A 206 -20.51 11.54 1.64
CA CYS A 206 -20.03 10.17 1.83
C CYS A 206 -20.34 9.60 3.23
N ASP A 207 -20.60 8.30 3.29
CA ASP A 207 -20.69 7.53 4.53
C ASP A 207 -19.32 6.88 4.85
N PHE A 208 -18.57 6.53 3.82
CA PHE A 208 -17.22 6.00 3.93
C PHE A 208 -16.29 6.74 2.95
N LEU A 209 -15.17 7.24 3.45
CA LEU A 209 -14.11 7.86 2.66
C LEU A 209 -12.90 6.92 2.64
N SER A 210 -12.48 6.46 1.47
CA SER A 210 -11.31 5.58 1.34
C SER A 210 -10.25 6.19 0.43
N VAL A 211 -8.98 6.21 0.89
CA VAL A 211 -7.87 6.86 0.19
C VAL A 211 -6.97 5.82 -0.47
N HIS A 212 -6.72 6.01 -1.80
CA HIS A 212 -5.97 5.08 -2.66
C HIS A 212 -4.96 5.81 -3.57
N LEU A 213 -4.30 6.83 -3.03
CA LEU A 213 -3.34 7.67 -3.74
C LEU A 213 -1.89 7.31 -3.40
N HIS A 214 -0.96 7.69 -4.27
CA HIS A 214 0.45 7.84 -3.90
C HIS A 214 0.66 9.08 -3.06
N LEU A 215 1.63 9.05 -2.15
CA LEU A 215 2.06 10.22 -1.39
C LEU A 215 3.07 11.01 -2.22
N THR A 216 2.72 12.24 -2.55
CA THR A 216 3.55 13.25 -3.20
C THR A 216 3.37 14.57 -2.46
N GLU A 217 4.12 15.60 -2.84
CA GLU A 217 3.92 16.95 -2.25
C GLU A 217 2.49 17.49 -2.53
N GLU A 218 1.89 17.16 -3.69
CA GLU A 218 0.54 17.60 -4.06
C GLU A 218 -0.55 16.83 -3.30
N THR A 219 -0.29 15.57 -2.94
CA THR A 219 -1.28 14.71 -2.26
C THR A 219 -1.10 14.68 -0.75
N LYS A 220 0.00 15.24 -0.23
CA LYS A 220 0.25 15.33 1.20
C LYS A 220 -0.89 16.11 1.87
N HIS A 221 -1.46 15.49 2.91
CA HIS A 221 -2.63 16.01 3.61
C HIS A 221 -3.78 16.40 2.67
N ILE A 222 -3.97 15.64 1.59
CA ILE A 222 -5.12 15.85 0.72
C ILE A 222 -6.43 15.75 1.50
N ILE A 223 -6.49 14.93 2.54
CA ILE A 223 -7.56 14.91 3.54
C ILE A 223 -7.09 15.69 4.77
N ASN A 224 -7.14 17.00 4.65
CA ASN A 224 -6.75 17.96 5.68
C ASN A 224 -7.90 18.28 6.65
N ARG A 225 -7.62 19.09 7.65
CA ARG A 225 -8.59 19.54 8.67
C ARG A 225 -9.88 20.12 8.07
N LYS A 226 -9.76 20.90 6.97
CA LYS A 226 -10.94 21.49 6.31
C LYS A 226 -11.82 20.39 5.70
N ARG A 227 -11.24 19.41 5.02
CA ARG A 227 -11.96 18.29 4.39
C ARG A 227 -12.53 17.31 5.41
N ILE A 228 -11.82 17.05 6.51
CA ILE A 228 -12.36 16.26 7.62
C ILE A 228 -13.60 16.93 8.22
N ALA A 229 -13.63 18.27 8.29
CA ALA A 229 -14.78 19.01 8.80
C ALA A 229 -16.00 18.99 7.86
N LEU A 230 -15.87 18.59 6.59
CA LEU A 230 -16.99 18.40 5.67
C LEU A 230 -17.68 17.04 5.86
N LEU A 231 -17.02 16.07 6.49
CA LEU A 231 -17.57 14.75 6.74
C LEU A 231 -18.78 14.79 7.66
N LYS A 232 -19.75 13.92 7.41
CA LYS A 232 -20.89 13.71 8.32
C LYS A 232 -20.44 13.14 9.66
N PRO A 233 -21.12 13.42 10.77
CA PRO A 233 -20.84 12.76 12.05
C PRO A 233 -20.96 11.23 12.02
N THR A 234 -21.62 10.69 11.01
CA THR A 234 -21.78 9.25 10.78
C THR A 234 -20.77 8.66 9.81
N SER A 235 -19.86 9.48 9.27
CA SER A 235 -18.87 9.04 8.28
C SER A 235 -17.69 8.34 8.91
N TYR A 236 -17.10 7.42 8.15
CA TYR A 236 -15.88 6.69 8.49
C TYR A 236 -14.77 6.99 7.48
N VAL A 237 -13.52 7.03 7.96
CA VAL A 237 -12.32 7.26 7.13
C VAL A 237 -11.47 6.02 7.08
N ILE A 238 -11.09 5.58 5.87
CA ILE A 238 -10.26 4.40 5.64
C ILE A 238 -8.97 4.82 4.92
N ASN A 239 -7.81 4.47 5.47
CA ASN A 239 -6.53 4.70 4.85
C ASN A 239 -5.70 3.41 4.77
N VAL A 240 -5.62 2.85 3.57
CA VAL A 240 -4.80 1.67 3.23
C VAL A 240 -3.65 2.04 2.27
N ALA A 241 -3.37 3.34 2.10
CA ALA A 241 -2.38 3.85 1.15
C ALA A 241 -1.11 4.35 1.85
N ARG A 242 -1.10 5.62 2.27
CA ARG A 242 0.01 6.26 3.00
C ARG A 242 -0.53 7.18 4.09
N GLY A 243 0.08 7.16 5.29
CA GLY A 243 -0.37 7.98 6.43
C GLY A 243 -0.35 9.47 6.14
N GLY A 244 0.69 9.96 5.47
CA GLY A 244 0.83 11.37 5.11
C GLY A 244 -0.23 11.94 4.15
N LEU A 245 -1.15 11.12 3.62
CA LEU A 245 -2.30 11.58 2.84
C LEU A 245 -3.39 12.23 3.70
N ILE A 246 -3.42 11.91 4.99
CA ILE A 246 -4.38 12.45 5.96
C ILE A 246 -3.63 13.28 7.00
N ASP A 247 -4.18 14.42 7.38
CA ASP A 247 -3.73 15.18 8.54
C ASP A 247 -4.12 14.41 9.81
N GLU A 248 -3.15 13.67 10.39
CA GLU A 248 -3.38 12.76 11.51
C GLU A 248 -3.85 13.48 12.78
N ASP A 249 -3.34 14.71 13.04
CA ASP A 249 -3.78 15.53 14.18
C ASP A 249 -5.23 15.98 14.00
N ALA A 250 -5.60 16.36 12.78
CA ALA A 250 -6.98 16.73 12.48
C ALA A 250 -7.94 15.54 12.54
N LEU A 251 -7.48 14.35 12.10
CA LEU A 251 -8.23 13.11 12.21
C LEU A 251 -8.45 12.75 13.67
N TYR A 252 -7.40 12.82 14.51
CA TYR A 252 -7.49 12.57 15.94
C TYR A 252 -8.52 13.47 16.62
N ASP A 253 -8.44 14.79 16.39
CA ASP A 253 -9.40 15.75 16.96
C ASP A 253 -10.85 15.40 16.57
N ALA A 254 -11.08 15.07 15.29
CA ALA A 254 -12.42 14.75 14.80
C ALA A 254 -12.97 13.46 15.40
N LEU A 255 -12.13 12.43 15.57
CA LEU A 255 -12.49 11.14 16.17
C LEU A 255 -12.77 11.26 17.66
N ARG A 256 -11.87 11.95 18.41
CA ARG A 256 -12.01 12.19 19.85
C ARG A 256 -13.29 12.98 20.16
N ASP A 257 -13.55 14.01 19.37
CA ASP A 257 -14.70 14.92 19.55
C ASP A 257 -15.99 14.36 18.91
N LYS A 258 -15.97 13.12 18.39
CA LYS A 258 -17.08 12.42 17.73
C LYS A 258 -17.72 13.23 16.58
N LYS A 259 -16.89 14.02 15.87
CA LYS A 259 -17.28 14.74 14.65
C LYS A 259 -17.38 13.80 13.43
N ILE A 260 -16.73 12.65 13.50
CA ILE A 260 -16.86 11.52 12.58
C ILE A 260 -17.00 10.23 13.39
N ALA A 261 -17.60 9.20 12.79
CA ALA A 261 -17.94 7.98 13.50
C ALA A 261 -16.72 7.11 13.84
N GLY A 262 -15.74 7.00 12.94
CA GLY A 262 -14.57 6.17 13.18
C GLY A 262 -13.57 6.16 12.03
N ALA A 263 -12.48 5.41 12.21
CA ALA A 263 -11.46 5.24 11.17
C ALA A 263 -10.86 3.83 11.14
N GLY A 264 -10.44 3.39 9.94
CA GLY A 264 -9.65 2.18 9.68
C GLY A 264 -8.30 2.55 9.07
N LEU A 265 -7.21 2.25 9.76
CA LEU A 265 -5.87 2.73 9.41
C LEU A 265 -4.90 1.55 9.26
N ASP A 266 -4.30 1.40 8.08
CA ASP A 266 -3.18 0.48 7.81
C ASP A 266 -1.87 1.22 7.52
N ALA A 267 -1.89 2.54 7.38
CA ALA A 267 -0.73 3.37 7.09
C ALA A 267 -0.66 4.55 8.06
N PHE A 268 0.54 4.96 8.44
CA PHE A 268 0.82 5.90 9.51
C PHE A 268 1.62 7.10 8.99
N ALA A 269 1.44 8.27 9.62
CA ALA A 269 2.17 9.49 9.21
C ALA A 269 3.69 9.32 9.35
N LYS A 270 4.13 8.56 10.37
CA LYS A 270 5.51 8.13 10.59
C LYS A 270 5.55 6.60 10.67
N GLU A 271 6.49 5.97 9.98
CA GLU A 271 6.69 4.52 10.03
C GLU A 271 8.13 4.17 10.39
N PRO A 272 8.38 3.32 11.40
CA PRO A 272 7.38 2.73 12.31
C PRO A 272 6.66 3.79 13.14
N PRO A 273 5.35 3.57 13.45
CA PRO A 273 4.56 4.52 14.22
C PRO A 273 4.99 4.56 15.70
N GLU A 274 4.70 5.67 16.35
CA GLU A 274 4.70 5.72 17.79
C GLU A 274 3.42 5.04 18.31
N PHE A 275 3.53 3.77 18.68
CA PHE A 275 2.39 2.90 19.03
C PHE A 275 1.50 3.42 20.18
N ASP A 276 2.02 4.40 20.94
CA ASP A 276 1.32 5.02 22.06
C ASP A 276 0.51 6.26 21.71
N LEU A 277 0.52 6.70 20.42
CA LEU A 277 -0.26 7.86 20.01
C LEU A 277 -1.75 7.67 20.35
N PRO A 278 -2.39 8.72 20.90
CA PRO A 278 -3.79 8.64 21.35
C PRO A 278 -4.77 8.24 20.26
N VAL A 279 -4.51 8.59 19.00
CA VAL A 279 -5.38 8.26 17.86
C VAL A 279 -5.57 6.75 17.71
N TYR A 280 -4.52 5.93 17.92
CA TYR A 280 -4.58 4.48 17.76
C TYR A 280 -5.25 3.76 18.94
N LYS A 281 -5.52 4.48 20.05
CA LYS A 281 -6.17 3.94 21.26
C LYS A 281 -7.65 4.32 21.36
N LEU A 282 -8.16 5.09 20.41
CA LEU A 282 -9.58 5.46 20.39
C LEU A 282 -10.44 4.22 20.09
N PRO A 283 -11.56 4.04 20.79
CA PRO A 283 -12.41 2.86 20.64
C PRO A 283 -13.10 2.77 19.26
N ASN A 284 -13.17 3.88 18.53
CA ASN A 284 -13.73 3.99 17.19
C ASN A 284 -12.64 3.97 16.08
N VAL A 285 -11.43 3.50 16.41
CA VAL A 285 -10.32 3.35 15.45
C VAL A 285 -9.89 1.89 15.39
N ILE A 286 -9.80 1.35 14.19
CA ILE A 286 -9.26 0.01 13.91
C ILE A 286 -7.94 0.19 13.18
N VAL A 287 -6.89 -0.47 13.68
CA VAL A 287 -5.55 -0.39 13.10
C VAL A 287 -5.05 -1.74 12.60
N GLN A 288 -4.31 -1.72 11.50
CA GLN A 288 -3.48 -2.83 11.01
C GLN A 288 -2.04 -2.32 10.87
N PRO A 289 -1.02 -3.13 11.15
CA PRO A 289 0.37 -2.65 11.19
C PRO A 289 1.02 -2.63 9.78
N HIS A 290 0.43 -1.93 8.82
CA HIS A 290 0.83 -1.82 7.41
C HIS A 290 0.91 -3.19 6.73
N THR A 291 -0.12 -4.02 6.92
CA THR A 291 -0.12 -5.43 6.49
C THR A 291 -1.25 -5.81 5.54
N VAL A 292 -2.20 -4.95 5.23
CA VAL A 292 -3.31 -5.31 4.34
C VAL A 292 -2.86 -5.73 2.93
N ALA A 293 -1.72 -5.22 2.45
CA ALA A 293 -1.13 -5.68 1.19
C ALA A 293 -0.36 -7.01 1.32
N GLY A 294 -0.09 -7.48 2.54
CA GLY A 294 0.76 -8.63 2.84
C GLY A 294 0.04 -9.97 2.77
N THR A 295 -0.63 -10.29 1.68
CA THR A 295 -1.31 -11.57 1.48
C THR A 295 -0.49 -12.53 0.62
N ASP A 296 -0.79 -13.84 0.72
CA ASP A 296 -0.18 -14.89 -0.09
C ASP A 296 -0.27 -14.61 -1.59
N GLY A 297 -1.43 -14.13 -2.05
CA GLY A 297 -1.66 -13.76 -3.45
C GLY A 297 -0.77 -12.59 -3.91
N THR A 298 -0.59 -11.57 -3.09
CA THR A 298 0.32 -10.46 -3.41
C THR A 298 1.77 -10.90 -3.43
N MET A 299 2.21 -11.69 -2.44
CA MET A 299 3.59 -12.17 -2.34
C MET A 299 3.96 -13.00 -3.55
N ARG A 300 3.07 -13.91 -3.97
CA ARG A 300 3.26 -14.74 -5.15
C ARG A 300 3.36 -13.91 -6.43
N LYS A 301 2.40 -13.01 -6.67
CA LYS A 301 2.40 -12.13 -7.85
C LYS A 301 3.67 -11.28 -7.95
N ARG A 302 4.14 -10.72 -6.81
CA ARG A 302 5.37 -9.92 -6.79
C ARG A 302 6.62 -10.77 -7.05
N ALA A 303 6.68 -11.99 -6.50
CA ALA A 303 7.80 -12.89 -6.75
C ALA A 303 7.84 -13.34 -8.21
N ASP A 304 6.70 -13.76 -8.78
CA ASP A 304 6.59 -14.13 -10.19
C ASP A 304 6.97 -12.96 -11.12
N PHE A 305 6.54 -11.75 -10.78
CA PHE A 305 6.90 -10.53 -11.50
C PHE A 305 8.42 -10.26 -11.47
N ALA A 306 9.05 -10.43 -10.30
CA ALA A 306 10.51 -10.30 -10.20
C ALA A 306 11.25 -11.31 -11.06
N VAL A 307 10.84 -12.58 -10.99
CA VAL A 307 11.42 -13.65 -11.82
C VAL A 307 11.30 -13.35 -13.31
N GLU A 308 10.13 -12.87 -13.75
CA GLU A 308 9.92 -12.50 -15.15
C GLU A 308 10.82 -11.32 -15.56
N ASN A 309 10.94 -10.29 -14.70
CA ASN A 309 11.85 -9.17 -14.96
C ASN A 309 13.33 -9.59 -15.00
N LEU A 310 13.74 -10.52 -14.14
CA LEU A 310 15.10 -11.08 -14.18
C LEU A 310 15.36 -11.84 -15.49
N LYS A 311 14.38 -12.60 -15.98
CA LYS A 311 14.45 -13.26 -17.29
C LYS A 311 14.53 -12.24 -18.43
N ARG A 312 13.69 -11.20 -18.39
CA ARG A 312 13.73 -10.07 -19.35
C ARG A 312 15.09 -9.40 -19.37
N PHE A 313 15.66 -9.12 -18.18
CA PHE A 313 17.00 -8.54 -18.06
C PHE A 313 18.07 -9.44 -18.68
N SER A 314 18.07 -10.72 -18.39
CA SER A 314 19.00 -11.71 -18.96
C SER A 314 18.90 -11.79 -20.49
N ASP A 315 17.70 -11.63 -21.03
CA ASP A 315 17.42 -11.65 -22.48
C ASP A 315 17.65 -10.29 -23.16
N GLY A 316 18.06 -9.25 -22.43
CA GLY A 316 18.20 -7.88 -22.95
C GLY A 316 16.87 -7.22 -23.37
N LYS A 317 15.75 -7.69 -22.82
CA LYS A 317 14.40 -7.15 -23.08
C LYS A 317 14.08 -5.99 -22.14
N LYS A 318 13.10 -5.16 -22.52
CA LYS A 318 12.58 -4.08 -21.68
C LYS A 318 11.96 -4.66 -20.39
N LEU A 319 12.31 -4.05 -19.25
CA LEU A 319 11.74 -4.39 -17.95
C LEU A 319 10.38 -3.74 -17.77
N GLU A 320 9.53 -4.37 -17.00
CA GLU A 320 8.28 -3.77 -16.52
C GLU A 320 8.52 -3.07 -15.18
N GLY A 321 7.78 -2.00 -14.88
CA GLY A 321 7.97 -1.23 -13.66
C GLY A 321 9.35 -0.54 -13.56
N GLN A 322 10.04 -0.30 -14.69
CA GLN A 322 11.30 0.42 -14.70
C GLN A 322 11.09 1.90 -14.37
N ILE A 323 11.93 2.42 -13.49
CA ILE A 323 11.92 3.81 -13.03
C ILE A 323 13.09 4.56 -13.69
N PHE A 324 12.80 5.72 -14.24
CA PHE A 324 13.77 6.61 -14.88
C PHE A 324 14.02 7.91 -14.10
N LYS A 325 13.13 8.23 -13.19
CA LYS A 325 13.21 9.36 -12.24
C LYS A 325 12.25 9.07 -11.09
N ARG A 326 12.40 9.77 -9.96
CA ARG A 326 11.43 9.67 -8.85
C ARG A 326 10.01 10.00 -9.34
N LEU A 327 9.03 9.23 -8.86
CA LEU A 327 7.61 9.41 -9.17
C LEU A 327 7.04 10.61 -8.42
#